data_f3e2d6fcde1a3281b55d8b23c55c442a
#
_entry.id   f3e2d6fcde1a3281b55d8b23c55c442a
#
_cell.length_a   1.000
_cell.length_b   1.000
_cell.length_c   1.000
_cell.angle_alpha   90.00
_cell.angle_beta   90.00
_cell.angle_gamma   90.00
#
_symmetry.space_group_name_H-M   'P 1'
#
loop_
_entity.id
_entity.type
_entity.pdbx_description
1 polymer ?
#
loop_
_entity_poly.entity_id
_entity_poly.type
_entity_poly.pdbx_seq_one_letter_code
_entity_poly.pdbx_strand_id
1 'polypeptide(L)'
;KQKQSIFVNLEKTQVKVSELEEINQYVLAEQTDQGVQLRYTLQEGLLSFSQASNQAKTQLEKLELANLLRPLRDITGDYQIPFIHPENLYFEGEKLKVIHFGLKGLVTPQVEDAALFLKEVKALILSFFQSKVTYEKCLEGLPSLKDSFSRQILAAENLEELFSFLNTELTVEKAKINQSKRLVSKSGFTVYRVLGVIALVFAIIMTFFCYRYKTSSDKSDAIVTAQTSFITNNYAKTQTDLEKYKPADLPKS
;
A
#
# COMPACT_ATOMS: atom_id res chain seq x y z
N LYS A 1 -6.65 -26.50 5.66
CA LYS A 1 -6.85 -25.08 6.01
C LYS A 1 -7.99 -25.03 7.01
N GLN A 2 -7.78 -24.42 8.18
CA GLN A 2 -8.83 -24.27 9.19
C GLN A 2 -9.81 -23.21 8.71
N LYS A 3 -11.11 -23.56 8.63
CA LYS A 3 -12.16 -22.56 8.38
C LYS A 3 -12.24 -21.64 9.58
N GLN A 4 -12.10 -20.35 9.36
CA GLN A 4 -12.25 -19.35 10.41
C GLN A 4 -13.73 -19.22 10.77
N SER A 5 -14.06 -19.19 12.07
CA SER A 5 -15.43 -19.03 12.55
C SER A 5 -15.51 -17.82 13.47
N ILE A 6 -16.62 -17.11 13.40
CA ILE A 6 -17.01 -16.03 14.32
C ILE A 6 -18.15 -16.52 15.18
N PHE A 7 -18.14 -16.15 16.45
CA PHE A 7 -19.17 -16.47 17.40
C PHE A 7 -19.83 -15.18 17.89
N VAL A 8 -21.15 -15.15 17.84
CA VAL A 8 -21.97 -14.06 18.39
C VAL A 8 -22.88 -14.68 19.46
N ASN A 9 -22.77 -14.18 20.68
CA ASN A 9 -23.61 -14.63 21.79
C ASN A 9 -24.83 -13.70 21.89
N LEU A 10 -26.01 -14.30 21.80
CA LEU A 10 -27.27 -13.59 22.00
C LEU A 10 -27.79 -13.91 23.40
N GLU A 11 -28.28 -12.90 24.10
CA GLU A 11 -29.03 -13.10 25.33
C GLU A 11 -30.27 -13.97 25.08
N LYS A 12 -30.88 -14.48 26.14
CA LYS A 12 -32.10 -15.32 26.02
C LYS A 12 -33.12 -14.64 25.12
N THR A 13 -33.34 -15.22 23.96
CA THR A 13 -34.32 -14.75 22.96
C THR A 13 -35.50 -15.68 22.99
N GLN A 14 -36.67 -15.18 22.61
CA GLN A 14 -37.88 -15.99 22.42
C GLN A 14 -37.87 -16.77 21.08
N VAL A 15 -36.89 -16.52 20.23
CA VAL A 15 -36.74 -17.14 18.91
C VAL A 15 -36.17 -18.55 19.06
N LYS A 16 -36.77 -19.49 18.37
CA LYS A 16 -36.27 -20.86 18.31
C LYS A 16 -35.00 -20.92 17.45
N VAL A 17 -34.04 -21.75 17.84
CA VAL A 17 -32.79 -21.95 17.11
C VAL A 17 -33.02 -22.30 15.65
N SER A 18 -34.02 -23.15 15.36
CA SER A 18 -34.40 -23.53 13.99
C SER A 18 -34.86 -22.35 13.12
N GLU A 19 -35.51 -21.36 13.70
CA GLU A 19 -35.97 -20.16 12.97
C GLU A 19 -34.77 -19.24 12.58
N LEU A 20 -33.74 -19.21 13.41
CA LEU A 20 -32.52 -18.45 13.13
C LEU A 20 -31.68 -19.09 12.02
N GLU A 21 -31.63 -20.41 11.94
CA GLU A 21 -30.93 -21.15 10.89
C GLU A 21 -31.58 -20.96 9.51
N GLU A 22 -32.95 -20.88 9.46
CA GLU A 22 -33.68 -20.63 8.22
C GLU A 22 -33.41 -19.22 7.65
N ILE A 23 -33.17 -18.24 8.52
CA ILE A 23 -32.98 -16.85 8.12
C ILE A 23 -31.58 -16.63 7.48
N ASN A 24 -30.59 -17.43 7.88
CA ASN A 24 -29.23 -17.28 7.38
C ASN A 24 -28.54 -18.64 7.16
N GLN A 25 -28.39 -19.03 5.90
CA GLN A 25 -27.81 -20.32 5.48
C GLN A 25 -26.37 -20.59 5.97
N TYR A 26 -25.69 -19.59 6.52
CA TYR A 26 -24.29 -19.68 6.95
C TYR A 26 -24.11 -19.71 8.46
N VAL A 27 -25.20 -19.73 9.21
CA VAL A 27 -25.22 -19.70 10.69
C VAL A 27 -25.60 -21.05 11.24
N LEU A 28 -24.77 -21.54 12.15
CA LEU A 28 -25.16 -22.62 13.06
C LEU A 28 -25.56 -21.98 14.39
N ALA A 29 -26.80 -22.19 14.85
CA ALA A 29 -27.28 -21.69 16.12
C ALA A 29 -27.27 -22.82 17.17
N GLU A 30 -26.61 -22.59 18.30
CA GLU A 30 -26.53 -23.54 19.40
C GLU A 30 -27.12 -22.94 20.67
N GLN A 31 -28.02 -23.68 21.34
CA GLN A 31 -28.57 -23.28 22.62
C GLN A 31 -27.51 -23.43 23.71
N THR A 32 -27.28 -22.40 24.49
CA THR A 32 -26.37 -22.41 25.65
C THR A 32 -27.14 -22.08 26.93
N ASP A 33 -26.51 -22.29 28.08
CA ASP A 33 -27.11 -21.96 29.39
C ASP A 33 -27.40 -20.46 29.54
N GLN A 34 -26.67 -19.62 28.82
CA GLN A 34 -26.77 -18.15 28.87
C GLN A 34 -27.63 -17.55 27.74
N GLY A 35 -27.98 -18.33 26.71
CA GLY A 35 -28.74 -17.84 25.56
C GLY A 35 -28.50 -18.68 24.31
N VAL A 36 -28.40 -18.02 23.17
CA VAL A 36 -28.12 -18.66 21.88
C VAL A 36 -26.78 -18.17 21.36
N GLN A 37 -25.91 -19.10 20.98
CA GLN A 37 -24.68 -18.81 20.30
C GLN A 37 -24.83 -19.01 18.80
N LEU A 38 -24.58 -17.96 18.01
CA LEU A 38 -24.54 -18.03 16.55
C LEU A 38 -23.10 -18.25 16.10
N ARG A 39 -22.89 -19.23 15.25
CA ARG A 39 -21.59 -19.53 14.66
C ARG A 39 -21.62 -19.28 13.16
N TYR A 40 -20.86 -18.30 12.73
CA TYR A 40 -20.67 -17.97 11.31
C TYR A 40 -19.41 -18.64 10.77
N THR A 41 -19.54 -19.37 9.67
CA THR A 41 -18.39 -19.95 8.97
C THR A 41 -17.97 -19.00 7.86
N LEU A 42 -16.75 -18.47 7.95
CA LEU A 42 -16.22 -17.55 6.96
C LEU A 42 -15.77 -18.30 5.70
N GLN A 43 -16.07 -17.72 4.55
CA GLN A 43 -15.57 -18.21 3.27
C GLN A 43 -14.07 -17.95 3.14
N GLU A 44 -13.37 -18.82 2.40
CA GLU A 44 -11.95 -18.60 2.10
C GLU A 44 -11.77 -17.34 1.23
N GLY A 45 -10.71 -16.59 1.51
CA GLY A 45 -10.37 -15.38 0.74
C GLY A 45 -10.97 -14.07 1.26
N LEU A 46 -11.77 -14.12 2.33
CA LEU A 46 -12.24 -12.90 2.99
C LEU A 46 -11.10 -12.23 3.76
N LEU A 47 -10.93 -10.93 3.52
CA LEU A 47 -10.00 -10.08 4.26
C LEU A 47 -10.78 -9.36 5.36
N SER A 48 -10.38 -9.54 6.64
CA SER A 48 -11.03 -8.81 7.73
C SER A 48 -10.76 -7.30 7.65
N PHE A 49 -11.67 -6.49 8.17
CA PHE A 49 -11.47 -5.03 8.25
C PHE A 49 -10.16 -4.67 8.96
N SER A 50 -9.83 -5.36 10.04
CA SER A 50 -8.58 -5.15 10.77
C SER A 50 -7.35 -5.43 9.88
N GLN A 51 -7.38 -6.49 9.08
CA GLN A 51 -6.30 -6.77 8.13
C GLN A 51 -6.22 -5.72 7.02
N ALA A 52 -7.37 -5.32 6.45
CA ALA A 52 -7.43 -4.29 5.41
C ALA A 52 -6.92 -2.93 5.93
N SER A 53 -7.33 -2.51 7.12
CA SER A 53 -6.87 -1.27 7.75
C SER A 53 -5.38 -1.29 8.07
N ASN A 54 -4.84 -2.44 8.48
CA ASN A 54 -3.42 -2.63 8.71
C ASN A 54 -2.59 -2.63 7.42
N GLN A 55 -3.16 -3.01 6.29
CA GLN A 55 -2.50 -2.95 4.99
C GLN A 55 -2.50 -1.55 4.40
N ALA A 56 -3.53 -0.74 4.65
CA ALA A 56 -3.66 0.63 4.19
C ALA A 56 -2.68 1.57 4.92
N LYS A 57 -1.50 1.80 4.35
CA LYS A 57 -0.42 2.61 4.96
C LYS A 57 -0.44 4.06 4.49
N THR A 58 -0.75 4.27 3.22
CA THR A 58 -0.78 5.60 2.61
C THR A 58 -2.15 6.26 2.77
N GLN A 59 -2.19 7.59 2.63
CA GLN A 59 -3.44 8.34 2.66
C GLN A 59 -4.40 7.87 1.54
N LEU A 60 -3.85 7.59 0.35
CA LEU A 60 -4.63 7.06 -0.76
C LEU A 60 -5.30 5.73 -0.41
N GLU A 61 -4.53 4.76 0.09
CA GLU A 61 -5.05 3.43 0.46
C GLU A 61 -6.12 3.51 1.54
N LYS A 62 -5.94 4.40 2.51
CA LYS A 62 -6.94 4.65 3.56
C LYS A 62 -8.23 5.25 2.98
N LEU A 63 -8.13 6.20 2.07
CA LEU A 63 -9.30 6.78 1.40
C LEU A 63 -10.00 5.77 0.50
N GLU A 64 -9.26 4.90 -0.19
CA GLU A 64 -9.83 3.79 -0.96
C GLU A 64 -10.57 2.81 -0.04
N LEU A 65 -9.97 2.40 1.08
CA LEU A 65 -10.64 1.57 2.08
C LEU A 65 -11.91 2.22 2.65
N ALA A 66 -11.86 3.52 2.95
CA ALA A 66 -13.03 4.26 3.42
C ALA A 66 -14.18 4.24 2.39
N ASN A 67 -13.85 4.36 1.10
CA ASN A 67 -14.86 4.29 0.03
C ASN A 67 -15.45 2.89 -0.16
N LEU A 68 -14.72 1.81 0.18
CA LEU A 68 -15.26 0.45 0.19
C LEU A 68 -16.35 0.25 1.26
N LEU A 69 -16.44 1.13 2.25
CA LEU A 69 -17.51 1.13 3.25
C LEU A 69 -18.80 1.80 2.74
N ARG A 70 -18.79 2.45 1.59
CA ARG A 70 -19.95 3.15 1.02
C ARG A 70 -21.25 2.32 0.94
N PRO A 71 -21.20 1.00 0.63
CA PRO A 71 -22.40 0.17 0.63
C PRO A 71 -23.14 0.12 1.98
N LEU A 72 -22.47 0.49 3.10
CA LEU A 72 -23.16 0.61 4.39
C LEU A 72 -24.34 1.59 4.36
N ARG A 73 -24.31 2.59 3.49
CA ARG A 73 -25.41 3.54 3.28
C ARG A 73 -26.70 2.85 2.82
N ASP A 74 -26.55 1.79 2.02
CA ASP A 74 -27.66 1.15 1.30
C ASP A 74 -28.04 -0.22 1.91
N ILE A 75 -27.43 -0.62 3.03
CA ILE A 75 -27.64 -1.95 3.67
C ILE A 75 -28.91 -2.00 4.53
N THR A 76 -29.70 -0.96 4.59
CA THR A 76 -30.93 -0.96 5.38
C THR A 76 -32.02 -1.81 4.71
N GLY A 77 -32.34 -2.95 5.32
CA GLY A 77 -33.51 -3.76 4.95
C GLY A 77 -34.65 -3.59 5.98
N ASP A 78 -35.88 -3.96 5.60
CA ASP A 78 -37.04 -3.77 6.47
C ASP A 78 -36.94 -4.48 7.83
N TYR A 79 -36.13 -5.53 7.93
CA TYR A 79 -35.97 -6.37 9.14
C TYR A 79 -34.53 -6.55 9.61
N GLN A 80 -33.55 -6.32 8.77
CA GLN A 80 -32.13 -6.53 9.09
C GLN A 80 -31.48 -5.21 9.50
N ILE A 81 -30.78 -5.23 10.64
CA ILE A 81 -30.06 -4.07 11.16
C ILE A 81 -28.57 -4.41 11.10
N PRO A 82 -27.76 -3.68 10.34
CA PRO A 82 -26.33 -3.96 10.26
C PRO A 82 -25.66 -3.69 11.60
N PHE A 83 -24.83 -4.62 12.05
CA PHE A 83 -23.99 -4.45 13.23
C PHE A 83 -22.62 -3.92 12.80
N ILE A 84 -22.38 -2.64 13.05
CA ILE A 84 -21.14 -1.98 12.65
C ILE A 84 -20.07 -2.16 13.72
N HIS A 85 -19.21 -3.13 13.48
CA HIS A 85 -18.06 -3.41 14.34
C HIS A 85 -16.88 -3.88 13.48
N PRO A 86 -15.61 -3.50 13.78
CA PRO A 86 -14.44 -3.91 13.00
C PRO A 86 -14.32 -5.43 12.78
N GLU A 87 -14.74 -6.23 13.76
CA GLU A 87 -14.71 -7.70 13.68
C GLU A 87 -15.83 -8.30 12.84
N ASN A 88 -16.85 -7.51 12.53
CA ASN A 88 -18.02 -7.97 11.76
C ASN A 88 -17.93 -7.61 10.27
N LEU A 89 -16.91 -6.85 9.88
CA LEU A 89 -16.75 -6.34 8.52
C LEU A 89 -15.60 -7.07 7.81
N TYR A 90 -15.89 -7.54 6.61
CA TYR A 90 -14.94 -8.26 5.76
C TYR A 90 -15.02 -7.75 4.32
N PHE A 91 -13.97 -8.01 3.55
CA PHE A 91 -13.89 -7.67 2.15
C PHE A 91 -13.63 -8.92 1.30
N GLU A 92 -14.40 -9.07 0.23
CA GLU A 92 -14.17 -10.01 -0.85
C GLU A 92 -13.73 -9.20 -2.09
N GLY A 93 -12.43 -8.99 -2.23
CA GLY A 93 -11.90 -8.00 -3.17
C GLY A 93 -12.38 -6.59 -2.78
N GLU A 94 -13.14 -5.93 -3.66
CA GLU A 94 -13.71 -4.60 -3.44
C GLU A 94 -15.13 -4.63 -2.84
N LYS A 95 -15.68 -5.81 -2.55
CA LYS A 95 -17.03 -5.94 -2.00
C LYS A 95 -17.00 -6.02 -0.49
N LEU A 96 -17.75 -5.13 0.16
CA LEU A 96 -17.99 -5.20 1.59
C LEU A 96 -18.94 -6.35 1.92
N LYS A 97 -18.60 -7.10 2.95
CA LYS A 97 -19.42 -8.16 3.55
C LYS A 97 -19.61 -7.86 5.04
N VAL A 98 -20.84 -7.72 5.45
CA VAL A 98 -21.25 -7.70 6.86
C VAL A 98 -21.65 -9.12 7.20
N ILE A 99 -21.06 -9.69 8.26
CA ILE A 99 -21.29 -11.11 8.60
C ILE A 99 -22.53 -11.28 9.46
N HIS A 100 -22.63 -10.51 10.54
CA HIS A 100 -23.77 -10.55 11.44
C HIS A 100 -24.66 -9.33 11.24
N PHE A 101 -25.97 -9.59 11.14
CA PHE A 101 -27.04 -8.59 11.16
C PHE A 101 -27.92 -8.82 12.35
N GLY A 102 -28.32 -7.76 13.02
CA GLY A 102 -29.42 -7.80 13.95
C GLY A 102 -30.77 -7.98 13.23
N LEU A 103 -31.76 -8.42 13.98
CA LEU A 103 -33.13 -8.54 13.50
C LEU A 103 -34.04 -7.70 14.40
N LYS A 104 -34.82 -6.83 13.78
CA LYS A 104 -35.69 -5.88 14.47
C LYS A 104 -36.58 -6.58 15.50
N GLY A 105 -36.41 -6.23 16.77
CA GLY A 105 -37.13 -6.80 17.89
C GLY A 105 -36.73 -8.22 18.30
N LEU A 106 -35.76 -8.88 17.65
CA LEU A 106 -35.41 -10.29 17.89
C LEU A 106 -33.93 -10.52 18.19
N VAL A 107 -33.04 -10.01 17.35
CA VAL A 107 -31.60 -10.28 17.43
C VAL A 107 -30.84 -8.96 17.50
N THR A 108 -29.89 -8.85 18.39
CA THR A 108 -29.07 -7.64 18.58
C THR A 108 -28.20 -7.33 17.33
N PRO A 109 -28.19 -6.07 16.86
CA PRO A 109 -28.98 -4.93 17.31
C PRO A 109 -30.48 -5.08 16.96
N GLN A 110 -31.36 -4.77 17.91
CA GLN A 110 -32.81 -4.99 17.77
C GLN A 110 -33.57 -3.74 17.28
N VAL A 111 -32.95 -2.58 17.41
CA VAL A 111 -33.54 -1.29 17.06
C VAL A 111 -32.61 -0.57 16.09
N GLU A 112 -33.21 -0.06 15.04
CA GLU A 112 -32.50 0.83 14.11
C GLU A 112 -32.39 2.22 14.73
N ASP A 113 -31.15 2.70 14.90
CA ASP A 113 -30.82 4.05 15.35
C ASP A 113 -29.88 4.70 14.33
N ALA A 114 -30.40 5.56 13.51
CA ALA A 114 -29.63 6.24 12.46
C ALA A 114 -28.49 7.12 13.01
N ALA A 115 -28.70 7.72 14.19
CA ALA A 115 -27.66 8.54 14.80
C ALA A 115 -26.53 7.70 15.37
N LEU A 116 -26.86 6.58 16.02
CA LEU A 116 -25.87 5.59 16.46
C LEU A 116 -25.13 4.98 15.28
N PHE A 117 -25.83 4.59 14.25
CA PHE A 117 -25.24 4.02 13.03
C PHE A 117 -24.25 4.98 12.37
N LEU A 118 -24.61 6.25 12.21
CA LEU A 118 -23.70 7.28 11.70
C LEU A 118 -22.46 7.44 12.61
N LYS A 119 -22.67 7.43 13.93
CA LYS A 119 -21.59 7.51 14.92
C LYS A 119 -20.64 6.31 14.80
N GLU A 120 -21.16 5.10 14.66
CA GLU A 120 -20.40 3.87 14.48
C GLU A 120 -19.57 3.90 13.20
N VAL A 121 -20.15 4.32 12.07
CA VAL A 121 -19.42 4.45 10.80
C VAL A 121 -18.32 5.51 10.89
N LYS A 122 -18.58 6.65 11.51
CA LYS A 122 -17.54 7.67 11.78
C LYS A 122 -16.41 7.12 12.66
N ALA A 123 -16.75 6.41 13.74
CA ALA A 123 -15.78 5.79 14.65
C ALA A 123 -14.92 4.76 13.90
N LEU A 124 -15.54 3.95 13.05
CA LEU A 124 -14.84 2.98 12.21
C LEU A 124 -13.82 3.66 11.29
N ILE A 125 -14.21 4.71 10.57
CA ILE A 125 -13.33 5.45 9.66
C ILE A 125 -12.19 6.11 10.44
N LEU A 126 -12.49 6.81 11.53
CA LEU A 126 -11.47 7.49 12.34
C LEU A 126 -10.45 6.52 12.93
N SER A 127 -10.85 5.30 13.30
CA SER A 127 -9.98 4.30 13.91
C SER A 127 -8.78 3.90 13.04
N PHE A 128 -8.91 3.91 11.71
CA PHE A 128 -7.78 3.58 10.82
C PHE A 128 -7.08 4.81 10.22
N PHE A 129 -7.71 5.98 10.24
CA PHE A 129 -7.01 7.22 9.90
C PHE A 129 -6.12 7.70 11.06
N GLN A 130 -6.57 7.53 12.29
CA GLN A 130 -5.90 8.02 13.50
C GLN A 130 -5.26 6.86 14.29
N SER A 131 -3.96 6.68 14.19
CA SER A 131 -3.25 5.54 14.80
C SER A 131 -3.34 5.42 16.34
N LYS A 132 -3.76 6.48 17.01
CA LYS A 132 -3.87 6.54 18.49
C LYS A 132 -5.31 6.39 19.00
N VAL A 133 -6.27 6.26 18.10
CA VAL A 133 -7.70 6.23 18.42
C VAL A 133 -8.25 4.87 18.00
N THR A 134 -8.80 4.13 18.97
CA THR A 134 -9.50 2.87 18.69
C THR A 134 -10.97 3.12 18.41
N TYR A 135 -11.62 2.16 17.77
CA TYR A 135 -13.04 2.20 17.50
C TYR A 135 -13.87 2.44 18.76
N GLU A 136 -13.59 1.71 19.84
CA GLU A 136 -14.28 1.79 21.13
C GLU A 136 -14.13 3.18 21.76
N LYS A 137 -12.92 3.75 21.73
CA LYS A 137 -12.67 5.12 22.23
C LYS A 137 -13.46 6.17 21.46
N CYS A 138 -13.65 5.97 20.15
CA CYS A 138 -14.50 6.83 19.34
C CYS A 138 -15.98 6.71 19.73
N LEU A 139 -16.43 5.55 20.17
CA LEU A 139 -17.81 5.33 20.61
C LEU A 139 -18.08 5.89 22.01
N GLU A 140 -17.13 5.79 22.94
CA GLU A 140 -17.25 6.36 24.29
C GLU A 140 -17.35 7.89 24.27
N GLY A 141 -16.60 8.52 23.40
CA GLY A 141 -16.61 9.96 23.20
C GLY A 141 -15.69 10.35 22.07
N LEU A 142 -16.21 11.01 21.05
CA LEU A 142 -15.43 11.44 19.92
C LEU A 142 -14.28 12.32 20.38
N PRO A 143 -13.01 11.92 20.16
CA PRO A 143 -11.88 12.68 20.64
C PRO A 143 -11.83 14.06 19.96
N SER A 144 -11.35 15.06 20.69
CA SER A 144 -11.07 16.39 20.13
C SER A 144 -9.92 16.29 19.14
N LEU A 145 -10.25 16.00 17.87
CA LEU A 145 -9.28 15.86 16.79
C LEU A 145 -8.98 17.25 16.19
N LYS A 146 -7.69 17.57 16.11
CA LYS A 146 -7.24 18.92 15.69
C LYS A 146 -7.12 19.06 14.17
N ASP A 147 -6.95 17.96 13.45
CA ASP A 147 -6.79 17.98 12.02
C ASP A 147 -8.12 18.28 11.28
N SER A 148 -8.04 18.97 10.15
CA SER A 148 -9.23 19.40 9.41
C SER A 148 -10.01 18.23 8.80
N PHE A 149 -9.33 17.16 8.40
CA PHE A 149 -9.94 15.98 7.81
C PHE A 149 -10.85 15.26 8.84
N SER A 150 -10.32 14.96 10.01
CA SER A 150 -11.12 14.33 11.09
C SER A 150 -12.27 15.21 11.55
N ARG A 151 -12.09 16.54 11.60
CA ARG A 151 -13.19 17.46 11.94
C ARG A 151 -14.31 17.42 10.90
N GLN A 152 -14.00 17.29 9.62
CA GLN A 152 -15.03 17.18 8.59
C GLN A 152 -15.77 15.84 8.66
N ILE A 153 -15.09 14.72 8.96
CA ILE A 153 -15.75 13.45 9.25
C ILE A 153 -16.72 13.60 10.43
N LEU A 154 -16.29 14.26 11.52
CA LEU A 154 -17.12 14.47 12.70
C LEU A 154 -18.32 15.38 12.41
N ALA A 155 -18.14 16.40 11.58
CA ALA A 155 -19.17 17.39 11.25
C ALA A 155 -20.26 16.85 10.31
N ALA A 156 -20.01 15.77 9.53
CA ALA A 156 -21.01 15.21 8.64
C ALA A 156 -22.30 14.83 9.40
N GLU A 157 -23.46 15.28 8.95
CA GLU A 157 -24.74 15.06 9.62
C GLU A 157 -25.43 13.76 9.19
N ASN A 158 -25.00 13.18 8.08
CA ASN A 158 -25.52 11.94 7.53
C ASN A 158 -24.45 11.19 6.72
N LEU A 159 -24.75 9.95 6.34
CA LEU A 159 -23.83 9.09 5.58
C LEU A 159 -23.56 9.63 4.17
N GLU A 160 -24.53 10.29 3.54
CA GLU A 160 -24.35 10.85 2.20
C GLU A 160 -23.27 11.95 2.20
N GLU A 161 -23.35 12.88 3.15
CA GLU A 161 -22.31 13.89 3.34
C GLU A 161 -20.95 13.28 3.65
N LEU A 162 -20.91 12.31 4.55
CA LEU A 162 -19.69 11.62 4.95
C LEU A 162 -18.99 10.98 3.75
N PHE A 163 -19.72 10.17 2.96
CA PHE A 163 -19.14 9.48 1.81
C PHE A 163 -18.88 10.41 0.62
N SER A 164 -19.66 11.49 0.45
CA SER A 164 -19.38 12.54 -0.53
C SER A 164 -18.05 13.24 -0.23
N PHE A 165 -17.83 13.61 1.03
CA PHE A 165 -16.56 14.18 1.49
C PHE A 165 -15.39 13.22 1.23
N LEU A 166 -15.49 11.96 1.65
CA LEU A 166 -14.44 10.96 1.45
C LEU A 166 -14.10 10.72 -0.03
N ASN A 167 -15.11 10.71 -0.90
CA ASN A 167 -14.91 10.58 -2.34
C ASN A 167 -14.23 11.81 -2.94
N THR A 168 -14.55 13.01 -2.46
CA THR A 168 -13.89 14.25 -2.86
C THR A 168 -12.41 14.21 -2.48
N GLU A 169 -12.10 13.85 -1.24
CA GLU A 169 -10.72 13.72 -0.76
C GLU A 169 -9.94 12.65 -1.55
N LEU A 170 -10.57 11.51 -1.85
CA LEU A 170 -9.97 10.47 -2.70
C LEU A 170 -9.62 11.00 -4.09
N THR A 171 -10.51 11.77 -4.70
CA THR A 171 -10.30 12.36 -6.02
C THR A 171 -9.13 13.37 -6.00
N VAL A 172 -9.08 14.21 -4.98
CA VAL A 172 -8.00 15.19 -4.77
C VAL A 172 -6.66 14.47 -4.57
N GLU A 173 -6.63 13.41 -3.74
CA GLU A 173 -5.39 12.67 -3.48
C GLU A 173 -4.90 11.93 -4.72
N LYS A 174 -5.80 11.31 -5.50
CA LYS A 174 -5.46 10.72 -6.81
C LYS A 174 -4.89 11.75 -7.78
N ALA A 175 -5.46 12.95 -7.83
CA ALA A 175 -4.96 14.03 -8.67
C ALA A 175 -3.55 14.49 -8.26
N LYS A 176 -3.28 14.66 -6.96
CA LYS A 176 -1.95 15.02 -6.43
C LYS A 176 -0.90 13.98 -6.81
N ILE A 177 -1.22 12.70 -6.65
CA ILE A 177 -0.31 11.60 -6.98
C ILE A 177 -0.03 11.57 -8.49
N ASN A 178 -1.05 11.77 -9.32
CA ASN A 178 -0.89 11.80 -10.78
C ASN A 178 -0.06 13.01 -11.25
N GLN A 179 -0.17 14.15 -10.59
CA GLN A 179 0.67 15.32 -10.87
C GLN A 179 2.13 15.11 -10.42
N SER A 180 2.33 14.44 -9.27
CA SER A 180 3.67 14.18 -8.74
C SER A 180 4.41 13.05 -9.46
N LYS A 181 3.69 12.05 -9.93
CA LYS A 181 4.24 10.95 -10.73
C LYS A 181 4.24 11.39 -12.20
N ARG A 182 5.39 11.81 -12.73
CA ARG A 182 5.59 11.80 -14.19
C ARG A 182 5.47 10.34 -14.63
N LEU A 183 4.32 9.98 -15.16
CA LEU A 183 4.10 8.68 -15.79
C LEU A 183 4.99 8.60 -17.03
N VAL A 184 6.21 8.10 -16.86
CA VAL A 184 7.05 7.72 -18.00
C VAL A 184 6.36 6.53 -18.63
N SER A 185 5.88 6.70 -19.87
CA SER A 185 5.28 5.59 -20.63
C SER A 185 6.24 4.41 -20.69
N LYS A 186 5.74 3.16 -20.83
CA LYS A 186 6.60 1.96 -20.97
C LYS A 186 7.64 2.14 -22.08
N SER A 187 7.26 2.79 -23.19
CA SER A 187 8.17 3.12 -24.30
C SER A 187 9.24 4.14 -23.87
N GLY A 188 8.88 5.17 -23.13
CA GLY A 188 9.84 6.15 -22.59
C GLY A 188 10.87 5.50 -21.67
N PHE A 189 10.43 4.62 -20.76
CA PHE A 189 11.36 3.90 -19.86
C PHE A 189 12.32 2.99 -20.64
N THR A 190 11.85 2.31 -21.70
CA THR A 190 12.69 1.50 -22.58
C THR A 190 13.72 2.35 -23.30
N VAL A 191 13.33 3.54 -23.81
CA VAL A 191 14.26 4.48 -24.46
C VAL A 191 15.36 4.93 -23.49
N TYR A 192 15.02 5.30 -22.25
CA TYR A 192 16.03 5.67 -21.26
C TYR A 192 16.99 4.53 -20.91
N ARG A 193 16.51 3.30 -20.84
CA ARG A 193 17.38 2.13 -20.61
C ARG A 193 18.35 1.92 -21.78
N VAL A 194 17.85 2.00 -23.02
CA VAL A 194 18.69 1.85 -24.22
C VAL A 194 19.74 2.95 -24.30
N LEU A 195 19.36 4.21 -24.07
CA LEU A 195 20.31 5.34 -24.00
C LEU A 195 21.37 5.15 -22.91
N GLY A 196 20.98 4.66 -21.74
CA GLY A 196 21.92 4.36 -20.66
C GLY A 196 22.94 3.28 -21.04
N VAL A 197 22.51 2.21 -21.71
CA VAL A 197 23.42 1.16 -22.20
C VAL A 197 24.37 1.71 -23.28
N ILE A 198 23.88 2.49 -24.22
CA ILE A 198 24.70 3.13 -25.28
C ILE A 198 25.75 4.04 -24.64
N ALA A 199 25.38 4.88 -23.67
CA ALA A 199 26.30 5.76 -22.96
C ALA A 199 27.39 4.98 -22.23
N LEU A 200 27.06 3.85 -21.60
CA LEU A 200 28.00 3.00 -20.90
C LEU A 200 28.99 2.34 -21.88
N VAL A 201 28.52 1.83 -23.00
CA VAL A 201 29.38 1.26 -24.05
C VAL A 201 30.32 2.33 -24.61
N PHE A 202 29.80 3.55 -24.85
CA PHE A 202 30.63 4.65 -25.33
C PHE A 202 31.72 5.05 -24.32
N ALA A 203 31.39 5.09 -23.02
CA ALA A 203 32.37 5.36 -21.96
C ALA A 203 33.50 4.31 -21.93
N ILE A 204 33.16 3.02 -22.09
CA ILE A 204 34.15 1.94 -22.15
C ILE A 204 35.08 2.14 -23.36
N ILE A 205 34.53 2.42 -24.53
CA ILE A 205 35.29 2.65 -25.76
C ILE A 205 36.23 3.85 -25.58
N MET A 206 35.73 4.97 -25.06
CA MET A 206 36.55 6.17 -24.80
C MET A 206 37.67 5.90 -23.81
N THR A 207 37.39 5.16 -22.74
CA THR A 207 38.42 4.76 -21.77
C THR A 207 39.52 3.93 -22.44
N PHE A 208 39.14 2.98 -23.31
CA PHE A 208 40.12 2.19 -24.07
C PHE A 208 40.97 3.05 -25.00
N PHE A 209 40.37 3.99 -25.72
CA PHE A 209 41.13 4.90 -26.59
C PHE A 209 42.05 5.82 -25.80
N CYS A 210 41.60 6.38 -24.69
CA CYS A 210 42.45 7.20 -23.80
C CYS A 210 43.65 6.40 -23.28
N TYR A 211 43.42 5.15 -22.86
CA TYR A 211 44.51 4.27 -22.43
C TYR A 211 45.54 4.01 -23.55
N ARG A 212 45.05 3.67 -24.75
CA ARG A 212 45.90 3.46 -25.93
C ARG A 212 46.68 4.70 -26.29
N TYR A 213 46.03 5.87 -26.29
CA TYR A 213 46.66 7.15 -26.59
C TYR A 213 47.77 7.48 -25.57
N LYS A 214 47.48 7.34 -24.28
CA LYS A 214 48.45 7.55 -23.23
C LYS A 214 49.70 6.64 -23.38
N THR A 215 49.45 5.34 -23.60
CA THR A 215 50.54 4.37 -23.80
C THR A 215 51.41 4.71 -25.04
N SER A 216 50.79 5.20 -26.12
CA SER A 216 51.51 5.64 -27.32
C SER A 216 52.33 6.92 -27.08
N SER A 217 51.75 7.89 -26.35
CA SER A 217 52.44 9.13 -25.96
C SER A 217 53.64 8.85 -25.07
N ASP A 218 53.47 8.03 -24.03
CA ASP A 218 54.55 7.65 -23.11
C ASP A 218 55.72 6.97 -23.85
N LYS A 219 55.42 6.16 -24.87
CA LYS A 219 56.45 5.55 -25.74
C LYS A 219 57.20 6.59 -26.57
N SER A 220 56.48 7.53 -27.19
CA SER A 220 57.07 8.60 -27.99
C SER A 220 57.99 9.50 -27.14
N ASP A 221 57.55 9.87 -25.96
CA ASP A 221 58.30 10.70 -25.04
C ASP A 221 59.58 10.00 -24.56
N ALA A 222 59.53 8.69 -24.28
CA ALA A 222 60.67 7.89 -23.90
C ALA A 222 61.72 7.83 -25.03
N ILE A 223 61.29 7.68 -26.29
CA ILE A 223 62.16 7.66 -27.47
C ILE A 223 62.88 9.02 -27.65
N VAL A 224 62.11 10.12 -27.57
CA VAL A 224 62.64 11.48 -27.69
C VAL A 224 63.65 11.74 -26.57
N THR A 225 63.40 11.35 -25.34
CA THR A 225 64.25 11.49 -24.19
C THR A 225 65.51 10.64 -24.36
N ALA A 226 65.38 9.40 -24.83
CA ALA A 226 66.52 8.52 -25.09
C ALA A 226 67.44 9.07 -26.22
N GLN A 227 66.84 9.58 -27.33
CA GLN A 227 67.62 10.23 -28.40
C GLN A 227 68.39 11.45 -27.90
N THR A 228 67.76 12.29 -27.10
CA THR A 228 68.40 13.46 -26.51
C THR A 228 69.56 13.07 -25.59
N SER A 229 69.38 12.03 -24.76
CA SER A 229 70.38 11.47 -23.89
C SER A 229 71.59 10.88 -24.66
N PHE A 230 71.29 10.22 -25.78
CA PHE A 230 72.31 9.67 -26.68
C PHE A 230 73.17 10.76 -27.32
N ILE A 231 72.52 11.81 -27.86
CA ILE A 231 73.25 12.95 -28.48
C ILE A 231 74.12 13.68 -27.49
N THR A 232 73.71 13.71 -26.20
CA THR A 232 74.53 14.33 -25.12
C THR A 232 75.54 13.38 -24.50
N ASN A 233 75.85 12.24 -25.11
CA ASN A 233 76.75 11.19 -24.67
C ASN A 233 76.41 10.56 -23.30
N ASN A 234 75.18 10.65 -22.85
CA ASN A 234 74.73 10.02 -21.60
C ASN A 234 74.11 8.62 -21.86
N TYR A 235 75.01 7.69 -22.21
CA TYR A 235 74.59 6.33 -22.62
C TYR A 235 73.91 5.54 -21.49
N ALA A 236 74.29 5.74 -20.24
CA ALA A 236 73.66 5.07 -19.10
C ALA A 236 72.17 5.47 -18.96
N LYS A 237 71.85 6.76 -19.14
CA LYS A 237 70.47 7.24 -19.11
C LYS A 237 69.69 6.75 -20.30
N THR A 238 70.29 6.72 -21.49
CA THR A 238 69.64 6.17 -22.69
C THR A 238 69.24 4.73 -22.48
N GLN A 239 70.09 3.91 -21.87
CA GLN A 239 69.73 2.52 -21.55
C GLN A 239 68.60 2.43 -20.55
N THR A 240 68.61 3.21 -19.49
CA THR A 240 67.57 3.23 -18.46
C THR A 240 66.22 3.66 -19.04
N ASP A 241 66.16 4.66 -19.91
CA ASP A 241 64.90 5.19 -20.51
C ASP A 241 64.30 4.18 -21.48
N LEU A 242 65.10 3.34 -22.15
CA LEU A 242 64.63 2.33 -23.10
C LEU A 242 64.45 0.94 -22.49
N GLU A 243 65.01 0.65 -21.32
CA GLU A 243 64.95 -0.68 -20.69
C GLU A 243 63.49 -1.17 -20.42
N LYS A 244 62.53 -0.22 -20.26
CA LYS A 244 61.11 -0.51 -20.05
C LYS A 244 60.40 -1.00 -21.29
N TYR A 245 60.99 -0.87 -22.47
CA TYR A 245 60.37 -1.21 -23.76
C TYR A 245 61.15 -2.33 -24.45
N LYS A 246 60.40 -3.27 -25.05
CA LYS A 246 61.02 -4.31 -25.86
C LYS A 246 61.40 -3.73 -27.23
N PRO A 247 62.44 -4.24 -27.90
CA PRO A 247 62.82 -3.78 -29.25
C PRO A 247 61.68 -3.81 -30.27
N ALA A 248 60.76 -4.76 -30.12
CA ALA A 248 59.55 -4.89 -30.98
C ALA A 248 58.49 -3.79 -30.74
N ASP A 249 58.60 -3.09 -29.60
CA ASP A 249 57.64 -2.01 -29.20
C ASP A 249 58.10 -0.64 -29.71
N LEU A 250 59.33 -0.55 -30.22
CA LEU A 250 59.92 0.68 -30.75
C LEU A 250 59.62 0.81 -32.24
N PRO A 251 59.48 2.03 -32.78
CA PRO A 251 59.26 2.23 -34.20
C PRO A 251 60.43 1.67 -35.01
N LYS A 252 60.15 0.92 -36.07
CA LYS A 252 61.18 0.49 -37.02
C LYS A 252 61.61 1.71 -37.81
N SER A 253 62.90 1.97 -37.83
CA SER A 253 63.49 3.00 -38.67
C SER A 253 63.28 2.75 -40.15
#